data_e510a23ae9ac94a8cdfa5a588e384225
#
_entry.id   e510a23ae9ac94a8cdfa5a588e384225
#
_cell.length_a   1.000
_cell.length_b   1.000
_cell.length_c   1.000
_cell.angle_alpha   90.00
_cell.angle_beta   90.00
_cell.angle_gamma   90.00
#
_symmetry.space_group_name_H-M   'P 1'
#
loop_
_entity.id
_entity.type
_entity.pdbx_description
1 polymer ?
#
loop_
_entity_poly.entity_id
_entity_poly.type
_entity_poly.pdbx_seq_one_letter_code
_entity_poly.pdbx_strand_id
1 'polypeptide(L)'
;FDAWLGEAHDIRFAFETGQFAEALTHRSSGELVDREQVWPLLTEFFRGEMHRQTLVPGALEALGRIGEIANIVILTNLGDEAHPWRVDQLATLGIRHEVVCNRGGKGVPAKAIIDRYGAGATVFVDDLPVHHASVAEHAPEVYRLHMVAEPLLAPAVPAAEHAHARIDDWPTATPWIVERLTSE
;
A
#
# COMPACT_ATOMS: atom_id res chain seq x y z
N PHE A 1 -11.84 2.72 -6.22
CA PHE A 1 -12.53 1.45 -6.05
C PHE A 1 -14.03 1.66 -5.78
N ASP A 2 -14.41 2.46 -4.78
CA ASP A 2 -15.82 2.71 -4.43
C ASP A 2 -16.67 3.24 -5.61
N ALA A 3 -16.16 4.21 -6.38
CA ALA A 3 -16.87 4.73 -7.55
C ALA A 3 -17.19 3.64 -8.57
N TRP A 4 -16.20 2.79 -8.89
CA TRP A 4 -16.38 1.66 -9.80
C TRP A 4 -17.35 0.60 -9.25
N LEU A 5 -17.27 0.26 -7.98
CA LEU A 5 -18.23 -0.64 -7.34
C LEU A 5 -19.67 -0.14 -7.48
N GLY A 6 -19.88 1.16 -7.31
CA GLY A 6 -21.19 1.78 -7.47
C GLY A 6 -21.70 1.80 -8.91
N GLU A 7 -20.81 2.06 -9.86
CA GLU A 7 -21.13 2.13 -11.30
C GLU A 7 -21.40 0.76 -11.91
N ALA A 8 -20.58 -0.26 -11.57
CA ALA A 8 -20.58 -1.55 -12.22
C ALA A 8 -21.41 -2.63 -11.48
N HIS A 9 -21.52 -2.53 -10.15
CA HIS A 9 -22.04 -3.62 -9.31
C HIS A 9 -23.14 -3.19 -8.35
N ASP A 10 -23.55 -1.90 -8.31
CA ASP A 10 -24.49 -1.35 -7.32
C ASP A 10 -24.06 -1.62 -5.86
N ILE A 11 -22.76 -1.57 -5.62
CA ILE A 11 -22.13 -1.80 -4.32
C ILE A 11 -21.58 -0.47 -3.78
N ARG A 12 -21.69 -0.28 -2.46
CA ARG A 12 -21.07 0.79 -1.71
C ARG A 12 -19.92 0.24 -0.89
N PHE A 13 -18.80 0.95 -0.86
CA PHE A 13 -17.70 0.70 0.04
C PHE A 13 -17.79 1.66 1.25
N ALA A 14 -17.84 1.11 2.47
CA ALA A 14 -17.81 1.88 3.71
C ALA A 14 -17.04 1.12 4.78
N PHE A 15 -15.82 1.59 5.07
CA PHE A 15 -14.88 0.93 6.00
C PHE A 15 -15.16 1.33 7.45
N GLU A 16 -16.35 0.98 7.96
CA GLU A 16 -16.80 1.39 9.30
C GLU A 16 -16.33 0.44 10.41
N THR A 17 -16.18 -0.85 10.08
CA THR A 17 -15.84 -1.92 11.06
C THR A 17 -14.35 -2.19 11.19
N GLY A 18 -13.51 -1.61 10.34
CA GLY A 18 -12.09 -1.93 10.24
C GLY A 18 -11.79 -3.26 9.51
N GLN A 19 -12.82 -3.97 9.04
CA GLN A 19 -12.68 -5.22 8.30
C GLN A 19 -13.08 -5.03 6.83
N PHE A 20 -12.14 -5.24 5.92
CA PHE A 20 -12.38 -5.04 4.48
C PHE A 20 -13.52 -5.90 3.94
N ALA A 21 -13.65 -7.14 4.40
CA ALA A 21 -14.70 -8.06 3.98
C ALA A 21 -16.12 -7.64 4.43
N GLU A 22 -16.22 -6.71 5.37
CA GLU A 22 -17.50 -6.18 5.89
C GLU A 22 -17.76 -4.74 5.38
N ALA A 23 -16.86 -4.22 4.55
CA ALA A 23 -16.95 -2.85 4.03
C ALA A 23 -17.82 -2.74 2.77
N LEU A 24 -18.25 -3.85 2.17
CA LEU A 24 -19.02 -3.87 0.94
C LEU A 24 -20.49 -4.20 1.21
N THR A 25 -21.38 -3.31 0.80
CA THR A 25 -22.84 -3.48 0.93
C THR A 25 -23.52 -3.20 -0.41
N HIS A 26 -24.58 -3.95 -0.71
CA HIS A 26 -25.46 -3.65 -1.85
C HIS A 26 -26.21 -2.33 -1.60
N ARG A 27 -26.18 -1.39 -2.54
CA ARG A 27 -26.86 -0.08 -2.41
C ARG A 27 -28.37 -0.23 -2.36
N SER A 28 -28.92 -1.19 -3.10
CA SER A 28 -30.37 -1.43 -3.21
C SER A 28 -30.96 -2.09 -1.96
N SER A 29 -30.26 -3.05 -1.33
CA SER A 29 -30.79 -3.80 -0.17
C SER A 29 -30.17 -3.38 1.17
N GLY A 30 -28.96 -2.81 1.16
CA GLY A 30 -28.17 -2.55 2.36
C GLY A 30 -27.52 -3.80 2.97
N GLU A 31 -27.68 -4.97 2.35
CA GLU A 31 -27.09 -6.22 2.81
C GLU A 31 -25.60 -6.28 2.49
N LEU A 32 -24.83 -6.98 3.33
CA LEU A 32 -23.42 -7.24 3.08
C LEU A 32 -23.25 -8.07 1.80
N VAL A 33 -22.23 -7.72 1.04
CA VAL A 33 -21.76 -8.55 -0.07
C VAL A 33 -21.19 -9.85 0.49
N ASP A 34 -21.48 -10.98 -0.17
CA ASP A 34 -20.95 -12.28 0.20
C ASP A 34 -19.40 -12.23 0.24
N ARG A 35 -18.82 -12.73 1.33
CA ARG A 35 -17.36 -12.77 1.54
C ARG A 35 -16.61 -13.43 0.38
N GLU A 36 -17.23 -14.42 -0.27
CA GLU A 36 -16.64 -15.13 -1.42
C GLU A 36 -16.53 -14.21 -2.65
N GLN A 37 -17.35 -13.16 -2.74
CA GLN A 37 -17.35 -12.20 -3.86
C GLN A 37 -16.37 -11.04 -3.67
N VAL A 38 -15.94 -10.74 -2.44
CA VAL A 38 -15.11 -9.58 -2.13
C VAL A 38 -13.77 -9.61 -2.88
N TRP A 39 -13.07 -10.75 -2.84
CA TRP A 39 -11.78 -10.90 -3.51
C TRP A 39 -11.88 -10.96 -5.05
N PRO A 40 -12.88 -11.63 -5.64
CA PRO A 40 -13.17 -11.51 -7.07
C PRO A 40 -13.40 -10.08 -7.54
N LEU A 41 -14.15 -9.24 -6.80
CA LEU A 41 -14.36 -7.83 -7.14
C LEU A 41 -13.05 -7.03 -7.12
N LEU A 42 -12.20 -7.24 -6.13
CA LEU A 42 -10.86 -6.63 -6.11
C LEU A 42 -10.01 -7.07 -7.31
N THR A 43 -10.03 -8.35 -7.65
CA THR A 43 -9.27 -8.87 -8.78
C THR A 43 -9.77 -8.27 -10.11
N GLU A 44 -11.08 -8.16 -10.27
CA GLU A 44 -11.71 -7.53 -11.44
C GLU A 44 -11.31 -6.06 -11.56
N PHE A 45 -11.36 -5.31 -10.46
CA PHE A 45 -10.92 -3.91 -10.41
C PHE A 45 -9.45 -3.76 -10.83
N PHE A 46 -8.56 -4.55 -10.24
CA PHE A 46 -7.14 -4.46 -10.59
C PHE A 46 -6.86 -4.88 -12.03
N ARG A 47 -7.67 -5.77 -12.59
CA ARG A 47 -7.51 -6.23 -13.97
C ARG A 47 -7.96 -5.20 -15.01
N GLY A 48 -9.07 -4.51 -14.75
CA GLY A 48 -9.70 -3.61 -15.71
C GLY A 48 -9.57 -2.12 -15.38
N GLU A 49 -9.56 -1.78 -14.10
CA GLU A 49 -9.79 -0.42 -13.60
C GLU A 49 -8.59 0.17 -12.84
N MET A 50 -7.44 -0.51 -12.87
CA MET A 50 -6.23 -0.05 -12.15
C MET A 50 -5.82 1.37 -12.58
N HIS A 51 -6.07 1.74 -13.84
CA HIS A 51 -5.80 3.07 -14.38
C HIS A 51 -6.60 4.20 -13.71
N ARG A 52 -7.70 3.88 -13.03
CA ARG A 52 -8.52 4.84 -12.25
C ARG A 52 -7.90 5.24 -10.90
N GLN A 53 -6.88 4.52 -10.46
CA GLN A 53 -6.18 4.87 -9.23
C GLN A 53 -5.38 6.15 -9.42
N THR A 54 -5.49 7.06 -8.46
CA THR A 54 -4.74 8.31 -8.40
C THR A 54 -3.65 8.21 -7.34
N LEU A 55 -2.69 9.11 -7.42
CA LEU A 55 -1.64 9.20 -6.40
C LEU A 55 -2.16 9.94 -5.16
N VAL A 56 -1.65 9.53 -4.02
CA VAL A 56 -1.76 10.31 -2.79
C VAL A 56 -1.03 11.65 -2.98
N PRO A 57 -1.62 12.78 -2.53
CA PRO A 57 -0.97 14.08 -2.63
C PRO A 57 0.45 14.08 -2.06
N GLY A 58 1.40 14.68 -2.78
CA GLY A 58 2.80 14.74 -2.40
C GLY A 58 3.64 13.48 -2.70
N ALA A 59 3.03 12.39 -3.16
CA ALA A 59 3.74 11.13 -3.41
C ALA A 59 4.89 11.27 -4.43
N LEU A 60 4.65 11.91 -5.58
CA LEU A 60 5.70 12.07 -6.60
C LEU A 60 6.87 12.92 -6.13
N GLU A 61 6.59 14.02 -5.41
CA GLU A 61 7.62 14.87 -4.84
C GLU A 61 8.45 14.13 -3.80
N ALA A 62 7.78 13.38 -2.90
CA ALA A 62 8.43 12.55 -1.91
C ALA A 62 9.33 11.47 -2.53
N LEU A 63 8.81 10.72 -3.50
CA LEU A 63 9.58 9.69 -4.20
C LEU A 63 10.75 10.28 -4.97
N GLY A 64 10.57 11.45 -5.61
CA GLY A 64 11.66 12.17 -6.26
C GLY A 64 12.79 12.51 -5.28
N ARG A 65 12.46 13.12 -4.14
CA ARG A 65 13.42 13.51 -3.11
C ARG A 65 14.11 12.31 -2.44
N ILE A 66 13.36 11.24 -2.15
CA ILE A 66 13.93 10.01 -1.57
C ILE A 66 14.82 9.31 -2.59
N GLY A 67 14.42 9.30 -3.87
CA GLY A 67 15.18 8.69 -4.96
C GLY A 67 16.55 9.32 -5.24
N GLU A 68 16.81 10.55 -4.75
CA GLU A 68 18.14 11.18 -4.82
C GLU A 68 19.14 10.53 -3.86
N ILE A 69 18.69 9.85 -2.81
CA ILE A 69 19.55 9.31 -1.73
C ILE A 69 19.41 7.81 -1.54
N ALA A 70 18.36 7.17 -2.07
CA ALA A 70 18.09 5.75 -1.87
C ALA A 70 17.46 5.10 -3.11
N ASN A 71 17.64 3.78 -3.24
CA ASN A 71 16.86 2.98 -4.18
C ASN A 71 15.43 2.79 -3.66
N ILE A 72 14.44 2.93 -4.54
CA ILE A 72 13.03 2.75 -4.21
C ILE A 72 12.51 1.50 -4.91
N VAL A 73 11.84 0.63 -4.17
CA VAL A 73 11.16 -0.56 -4.70
C VAL A 73 9.69 -0.54 -4.26
N ILE A 74 8.80 -0.74 -5.19
CA ILE A 74 7.35 -0.84 -4.94
C ILE A 74 7.01 -2.32 -4.68
N LEU A 75 6.83 -2.67 -3.41
CA LEU A 75 6.42 -4.02 -3.00
C LEU A 75 4.90 -4.07 -2.81
N THR A 76 4.20 -4.76 -3.72
CA THR A 76 2.73 -4.75 -3.78
C THR A 76 2.13 -6.15 -3.66
N ASN A 77 1.02 -6.27 -2.92
CA ASN A 77 0.27 -7.53 -2.81
C ASN A 77 -0.70 -7.70 -4.00
N LEU A 78 -0.14 -7.88 -5.17
CA LEU A 78 -0.81 -8.28 -6.40
C LEU A 78 -0.21 -9.59 -6.88
N GLY A 79 -1.01 -10.40 -7.60
CA GLY A 79 -0.47 -11.58 -8.27
C GLY A 79 0.48 -11.20 -9.40
N ASP A 80 1.39 -12.12 -9.74
CA ASP A 80 2.39 -11.89 -10.79
C ASP A 80 1.77 -11.58 -12.15
N GLU A 81 0.56 -12.04 -12.40
CA GLU A 81 -0.24 -11.73 -13.57
C GLU A 81 -0.57 -10.25 -13.72
N ALA A 82 -0.66 -9.53 -12.60
CA ALA A 82 -0.95 -8.09 -12.58
C ALA A 82 0.30 -7.20 -12.66
N HIS A 83 1.51 -7.80 -12.61
CA HIS A 83 2.77 -7.06 -12.63
C HIS A 83 2.89 -6.10 -13.83
N PRO A 84 2.66 -6.52 -15.10
CA PRO A 84 2.77 -5.61 -16.24
C PRO A 84 1.79 -4.43 -16.12
N TRP A 85 0.56 -4.68 -15.70
CA TRP A 85 -0.46 -3.63 -15.56
C TRP A 85 -0.09 -2.62 -14.46
N ARG A 86 0.49 -3.10 -13.36
CA ARG A 86 0.96 -2.22 -12.28
C ARG A 86 2.13 -1.37 -12.73
N VAL A 87 3.09 -1.95 -13.45
CA VAL A 87 4.23 -1.20 -14.01
C VAL A 87 3.75 -0.10 -14.96
N ASP A 88 2.86 -0.43 -15.90
CA ASP A 88 2.33 0.52 -16.88
C ASP A 88 1.51 1.64 -16.21
N GLN A 89 0.66 1.28 -15.23
CA GLN A 89 -0.12 2.25 -14.48
C GLN A 89 0.78 3.22 -13.70
N LEU A 90 1.76 2.72 -12.97
CA LEU A 90 2.70 3.56 -12.23
C LEU A 90 3.55 4.44 -13.16
N ALA A 91 3.99 3.90 -14.30
CA ALA A 91 4.73 4.65 -15.31
C ALA A 91 3.91 5.82 -15.89
N THR A 92 2.61 5.61 -16.13
CA THR A 92 1.68 6.66 -16.57
C THR A 92 1.55 7.77 -15.54
N LEU A 93 1.65 7.43 -14.25
CA LEU A 93 1.63 8.38 -13.13
C LEU A 93 3.00 8.98 -12.81
N GLY A 94 4.05 8.67 -13.60
CA GLY A 94 5.40 9.21 -13.41
C GLY A 94 6.29 8.40 -12.47
N ILE A 95 5.85 7.25 -11.97
CA ILE A 95 6.60 6.37 -11.08
C ILE A 95 7.23 5.24 -11.90
N ARG A 96 8.58 5.18 -11.95
CA ARG A 96 9.36 4.22 -12.76
C ARG A 96 10.35 3.42 -11.91
N HIS A 97 9.98 3.14 -10.68
CA HIS A 97 10.76 2.29 -9.79
C HIS A 97 10.48 0.81 -10.05
N GLU A 98 11.37 -0.07 -9.58
CA GLU A 98 11.14 -1.50 -9.63
C GLU A 98 9.85 -1.87 -8.90
N VAL A 99 9.07 -2.77 -9.50
CA VAL A 99 7.85 -3.33 -8.91
C VAL A 99 8.07 -4.80 -8.60
N VAL A 100 7.78 -5.20 -7.38
CA VAL A 100 7.82 -6.59 -6.92
C VAL A 100 6.42 -6.98 -6.46
N CYS A 101 5.85 -7.98 -7.13
CA CYS A 101 4.59 -8.58 -6.71
C CYS A 101 4.79 -9.59 -5.59
N ASN A 102 3.80 -9.70 -4.70
CA ASN A 102 3.83 -10.59 -3.54
C ASN A 102 2.42 -11.07 -3.21
N ARG A 103 2.33 -12.09 -2.38
CA ARG A 103 1.09 -12.55 -1.74
C ARG A 103 1.36 -12.85 -0.26
N GLY A 104 0.52 -12.31 0.63
CA GLY A 104 0.67 -12.49 2.07
C GLY A 104 1.61 -11.48 2.75
N GLY A 105 2.33 -11.91 3.77
CA GLY A 105 3.22 -11.04 4.54
C GLY A 105 4.36 -10.46 3.70
N LYS A 106 4.75 -9.20 3.97
CA LYS A 106 5.79 -8.52 3.20
C LYS A 106 7.21 -8.67 3.77
N GLY A 107 7.40 -9.34 4.91
CA GLY A 107 8.71 -9.46 5.56
C GLY A 107 9.73 -10.25 4.75
N VAL A 108 9.36 -11.45 4.31
CA VAL A 108 10.25 -12.30 3.49
C VAL A 108 10.67 -11.60 2.20
N PRO A 109 9.76 -11.08 1.36
CA PRO A 109 10.17 -10.38 0.14
C PRO A 109 10.94 -9.08 0.42
N ALA A 110 10.63 -8.33 1.48
CA ALA A 110 11.40 -7.16 1.88
C ALA A 110 12.85 -7.54 2.21
N LYS A 111 13.06 -8.58 3.02
CA LYS A 111 14.40 -9.09 3.33
C LYS A 111 15.17 -9.50 2.06
N ALA A 112 14.51 -10.22 1.14
CA ALA A 112 15.13 -10.62 -0.12
C ALA A 112 15.55 -9.42 -1.01
N ILE A 113 14.73 -8.35 -1.03
CA ILE A 113 15.06 -7.10 -1.72
C ILE A 113 16.28 -6.44 -1.07
N ILE A 114 16.29 -6.31 0.26
CA ILE A 114 17.40 -5.72 1.03
C ILE A 114 18.70 -6.45 0.73
N ASP A 115 18.69 -7.78 0.79
CA ASP A 115 19.87 -8.62 0.53
C ASP A 115 20.37 -8.47 -0.91
N ARG A 116 19.45 -8.42 -1.88
CA ARG A 116 19.79 -8.25 -3.30
C ARG A 116 20.45 -6.90 -3.59
N TYR A 117 20.00 -5.83 -2.93
CA TYR A 117 20.58 -4.50 -3.07
C TYR A 117 21.83 -4.29 -2.19
N GLY A 118 22.12 -5.19 -1.25
CA GLY A 118 23.12 -4.97 -0.22
C GLY A 118 22.84 -3.71 0.58
N ALA A 119 21.54 -3.44 0.84
CA ALA A 119 21.11 -2.19 1.42
C ALA A 119 21.52 -2.10 2.90
N GLY A 120 21.96 -0.89 3.31
CA GLY A 120 22.16 -0.52 4.70
C GLY A 120 20.88 -0.01 5.33
N ALA A 121 20.82 1.27 5.70
CA ALA A 121 19.62 1.87 6.24
C ALA A 121 18.43 1.70 5.27
N THR A 122 17.34 1.16 5.79
CA THR A 122 16.15 0.83 4.98
C THR A 122 14.90 1.31 5.69
N VAL A 123 13.96 1.88 4.93
CA VAL A 123 12.65 2.28 5.41
C VAL A 123 11.56 1.52 4.65
N PHE A 124 10.64 0.92 5.37
CA PHE A 124 9.42 0.28 4.86
C PHE A 124 8.21 1.16 5.17
N VAL A 125 7.43 1.49 4.15
CA VAL A 125 6.18 2.29 4.27
C VAL A 125 5.01 1.45 3.83
N ASP A 126 3.99 1.31 4.69
CA ASP A 126 2.80 0.51 4.39
C ASP A 126 1.62 0.99 5.24
N ASP A 127 0.39 0.70 4.79
CA ASP A 127 -0.86 1.06 5.47
C ASP A 127 -1.43 -0.07 6.35
N LEU A 128 -0.93 -1.30 6.23
CA LEU A 128 -1.50 -2.44 6.92
C LEU A 128 -0.63 -2.93 8.09
N PRO A 129 -1.16 -2.96 9.33
CA PRO A 129 -0.44 -3.43 10.52
C PRO A 129 0.19 -4.83 10.37
N VAL A 130 -0.48 -5.74 9.65
CA VAL A 130 0.01 -7.10 9.41
C VAL A 130 1.32 -7.14 8.63
N HIS A 131 1.56 -6.16 7.73
CA HIS A 131 2.80 -6.07 6.97
C HIS A 131 3.94 -5.52 7.83
N HIS A 132 3.67 -4.58 8.75
CA HIS A 132 4.63 -4.11 9.73
C HIS A 132 5.09 -5.24 10.68
N ALA A 133 4.15 -6.07 11.15
CA ALA A 133 4.47 -7.25 11.96
C ALA A 133 5.36 -8.23 11.18
N SER A 134 5.00 -8.54 9.93
CA SER A 134 5.79 -9.42 9.07
C SER A 134 7.19 -8.89 8.80
N VAL A 135 7.36 -7.58 8.56
CA VAL A 135 8.69 -6.98 8.36
C VAL A 135 9.48 -6.97 9.66
N ALA A 136 8.85 -6.71 10.81
CA ALA A 136 9.51 -6.77 12.11
C ALA A 136 10.07 -8.16 12.43
N GLU A 137 9.37 -9.21 12.00
CA GLU A 137 9.79 -10.61 12.18
C GLU A 137 10.99 -10.99 11.30
N HIS A 138 11.02 -10.57 10.03
CA HIS A 138 11.97 -11.07 9.04
C HIS A 138 13.12 -10.11 8.73
N ALA A 139 12.95 -8.82 9.04
CA ALA A 139 13.92 -7.75 8.84
C ALA A 139 13.78 -6.71 9.98
N PRO A 140 14.10 -7.06 11.23
CA PRO A 140 13.89 -6.22 12.40
C PRO A 140 14.63 -4.90 12.35
N GLU A 141 15.75 -4.81 11.64
CA GLU A 141 16.60 -3.63 11.43
C GLU A 141 15.93 -2.55 10.58
N VAL A 142 14.88 -2.88 9.83
CA VAL A 142 14.19 -1.95 8.93
C VAL A 142 13.37 -0.95 9.73
N TYR A 143 13.51 0.33 9.46
CA TYR A 143 12.59 1.34 9.97
C TYR A 143 11.22 1.18 9.30
N ARG A 144 10.15 1.12 10.10
CA ARG A 144 8.78 0.86 9.63
C ARG A 144 7.91 2.08 9.89
N LEU A 145 7.42 2.68 8.82
CA LEU A 145 6.51 3.82 8.83
C LEU A 145 5.11 3.37 8.45
N HIS A 146 4.18 3.43 9.38
CA HIS A 146 2.76 3.19 9.11
C HIS A 146 2.14 4.46 8.51
N MET A 147 1.59 4.35 7.30
CA MET A 147 0.99 5.47 6.57
C MET A 147 -0.38 5.08 6.01
N VAL A 148 -1.44 5.61 6.57
CA VAL A 148 -2.81 5.47 6.05
C VAL A 148 -3.22 6.81 5.44
N ALA A 149 -2.84 7.00 4.18
CA ALA A 149 -2.97 8.29 3.51
C ALA A 149 -4.40 8.58 2.98
N GLU A 150 -5.35 7.65 3.12
CA GLU A 150 -6.76 7.88 2.79
C GLU A 150 -7.48 8.50 4.00
N PRO A 151 -7.90 9.79 3.92
CA PRO A 151 -8.47 10.49 5.09
C PRO A 151 -9.73 9.84 5.65
N LEU A 152 -10.49 9.12 4.82
CA LEU A 152 -11.69 8.42 5.27
C LEU A 152 -11.37 7.13 6.04
N LEU A 153 -10.22 6.52 5.77
CA LEU A 153 -9.79 5.28 6.42
C LEU A 153 -8.91 5.54 7.66
N ALA A 154 -8.10 6.58 7.63
CA ALA A 154 -7.11 6.86 8.67
C ALA A 154 -7.67 6.85 10.10
N PRO A 155 -8.87 7.42 10.39
CA PRO A 155 -9.45 7.38 11.74
C PRO A 155 -9.88 5.99 12.21
N ALA A 156 -10.22 5.09 11.28
CA ALA A 156 -10.69 3.74 11.58
C ALA A 156 -9.56 2.70 11.72
N VAL A 157 -8.36 3.04 11.24
CA VAL A 157 -7.20 2.15 11.30
C VAL A 157 -6.33 2.51 12.50
N PRO A 158 -6.18 1.65 13.51
CA PRO A 158 -5.29 1.91 14.65
C PRO A 158 -3.82 1.91 14.22
N ALA A 159 -2.97 2.59 14.99
CA ALA A 159 -1.53 2.57 14.73
C ALA A 159 -0.99 1.14 14.79
N ALA A 160 -0.12 0.77 13.84
CA ALA A 160 0.51 -0.53 13.81
C ALA A 160 1.50 -0.69 14.98
N GLU A 161 1.32 -1.70 15.82
CA GLU A 161 2.16 -1.98 16.99
C GLU A 161 3.64 -2.11 16.63
N HIS A 162 3.93 -2.71 15.47
CA HIS A 162 5.29 -2.96 15.01
C HIS A 162 5.88 -1.84 14.14
N ALA A 163 5.18 -0.71 13.98
CA ALA A 163 5.72 0.46 13.31
C ALA A 163 6.54 1.33 14.28
N HIS A 164 7.57 2.02 13.76
CA HIS A 164 8.37 2.99 14.53
C HIS A 164 7.72 4.37 14.59
N ALA A 165 6.87 4.67 13.60
CA ALA A 165 6.09 5.90 13.55
C ALA A 165 4.79 5.66 12.75
N ARG A 166 3.79 6.55 12.99
CA ARG A 166 2.63 6.70 12.12
C ARG A 166 2.57 8.14 11.62
N ILE A 167 2.59 8.30 10.29
CA ILE A 167 2.47 9.59 9.62
C ILE A 167 1.64 9.35 8.36
N ASP A 168 0.49 10.00 8.24
CA ASP A 168 -0.53 9.68 7.23
C ASP A 168 -0.46 10.60 5.99
N ASP A 169 0.60 11.40 5.83
CA ASP A 169 0.83 12.23 4.65
C ASP A 169 2.30 12.26 4.22
N TRP A 170 2.54 12.38 2.91
CA TRP A 170 3.88 12.39 2.35
C TRP A 170 4.72 13.62 2.73
N PRO A 171 4.18 14.85 2.77
CA PRO A 171 4.95 16.03 3.18
C PRO A 171 5.58 15.88 4.56
N THR A 172 4.84 15.34 5.54
CA THR A 172 5.34 15.09 6.90
C THR A 172 6.21 13.83 7.00
N ALA A 173 5.90 12.79 6.22
CA ALA A 173 6.66 11.53 6.21
C ALA A 173 8.05 11.68 5.58
N THR A 174 8.19 12.49 4.54
CA THR A 174 9.44 12.61 3.78
C THR A 174 10.64 13.01 4.65
N PRO A 175 10.58 14.06 5.50
CA PRO A 175 11.69 14.39 6.40
C PRO A 175 12.04 13.25 7.36
N TRP A 176 11.04 12.56 7.91
CA TRP A 176 11.25 11.40 8.79
C TRP A 176 11.98 10.26 8.08
N ILE A 177 11.60 9.95 6.82
CA ILE A 177 12.24 8.93 5.99
C ILE A 177 13.69 9.31 5.69
N VAL A 178 13.92 10.54 5.22
CA VAL A 178 15.26 11.04 4.89
C VAL A 178 16.20 10.98 6.09
N GLU A 179 15.74 11.40 7.27
CA GLU A 179 16.53 11.33 8.50
C GLU A 179 16.99 9.87 8.78
N ARG A 180 16.10 8.87 8.66
CA ARG A 180 16.46 7.46 8.93
C ARG A 180 17.38 6.86 7.87
N LEU A 181 17.28 7.31 6.64
CA LEU A 181 18.17 6.86 5.57
C LEU A 181 19.56 7.48 5.63
N THR A 182 19.71 8.64 6.27
CA THR A 182 20.97 9.41 6.33
C THR A 182 21.63 9.43 7.72
N SER A 183 20.98 8.89 8.75
CA SER A 183 21.57 8.75 10.10
C SER A 183 22.57 7.61 10.10
N GLU A 184 23.84 7.91 10.49
CA GLU A 184 24.91 6.93 10.69
C GLU A 184 24.69 6.08 11.95
#